data_f0e9c5a87a6b8463ada5631a31c07473
#
_entry.id   f0e9c5a87a6b8463ada5631a31c07473
#
_cell.length_a   1.000
_cell.length_b   1.000
_cell.length_c   1.000
_cell.angle_alpha   90.00
_cell.angle_beta   90.00
_cell.angle_gamma   90.00
#
_symmetry.space_group_name_H-M   'P 1'
#
loop_
_entity.id
_entity.type
_entity.pdbx_description
1 polymer ?
#
loop_
_entity_poly.entity_id
_entity_poly.type
_entity_poly.pdbx_seq_one_letter_code
_entity_poly.pdbx_strand_id
1 'polypeptide(L)' 'IDFTRLEKGFLKLLIERRDEITDYDTIKELVWKGKDMSIYTMRNIVNKIRQKTYYEIVKNHSSRGYTIDILRK' A
#
# COMPACT_ATOMS: atom_id res chain seq x y z
N ILE A 1 -13.12 12.01 0.91
CA ILE A 1 -11.78 11.73 1.48
C ILE A 1 -10.74 11.92 0.39
N ASP A 2 -9.75 12.75 0.70
CA ASP A 2 -8.68 13.02 -0.26
C ASP A 2 -7.44 12.20 0.10
N PHE A 3 -6.92 11.49 -0.90
CA PHE A 3 -5.66 10.79 -0.77
C PHE A 3 -4.55 11.60 -1.43
N THR A 4 -3.35 11.54 -0.88
CA THR A 4 -2.19 12.13 -1.52
C THR A 4 -1.82 11.33 -2.76
N ARG A 5 -0.94 11.90 -3.58
CA ARG A 5 -0.46 11.21 -4.78
C ARG A 5 0.15 9.84 -4.45
N LEU A 6 0.96 9.78 -3.40
CA LEU A 6 1.59 8.53 -2.99
C LEU A 6 0.56 7.53 -2.51
N GLU A 7 -0.41 7.98 -1.74
CA GLU A 7 -1.48 7.10 -1.26
C GLU A 7 -2.29 6.54 -2.40
N LYS A 8 -2.62 7.37 -3.38
CA LYS A 8 -3.37 6.92 -4.56
C LYS A 8 -2.57 5.90 -5.36
N GLY A 9 -1.29 6.17 -5.57
CA GLY A 9 -0.42 5.24 -6.28
C GLY A 9 -0.29 3.91 -5.58
N PHE A 10 -0.15 3.94 -4.27
CA PHE A 10 -0.06 2.74 -3.45
C PHE A 10 -1.34 1.91 -3.57
N LEU A 11 -2.49 2.56 -3.39
CA LEU A 11 -3.78 1.88 -3.49
C LEU A 11 -4.01 1.30 -4.87
N LYS A 12 -3.72 2.09 -5.90
CA LYS A 12 -3.92 1.64 -7.27
C LYS A 12 -3.10 0.39 -7.56
N LEU A 13 -1.85 0.38 -7.14
CA LEU A 13 -0.97 -0.77 -7.34
C LEU A 13 -1.52 -2.01 -6.65
N LEU A 14 -1.94 -1.87 -5.39
CA LEU A 14 -2.49 -3.01 -4.65
C LEU A 14 -3.80 -3.50 -5.25
N ILE A 15 -4.63 -2.60 -5.73
CA ILE A 15 -5.89 -2.99 -6.37
C ILE A 15 -5.62 -3.77 -7.64
N GLU A 16 -4.66 -3.35 -8.44
CA GLU A 16 -4.30 -4.05 -9.66
C GLU A 16 -3.75 -5.44 -9.38
N ARG A 17 -3.17 -5.63 -8.20
CA ARG A 17 -2.59 -6.92 -7.80
C ARG A 17 -3.31 -7.51 -6.60
N ARG A 18 -4.60 -7.31 -6.51
CA ARG A 18 -5.37 -7.68 -5.31
C ARG A 18 -5.34 -9.16 -4.97
N ASP A 19 -5.04 -10.00 -5.94
CA ASP A 19 -4.99 -11.46 -5.72
C ASP A 19 -3.59 -11.94 -5.35
N GLU A 20 -2.63 -11.03 -5.21
CA GLU A 20 -1.24 -11.38 -4.96
C GLU A 20 -0.67 -10.50 -3.86
N ILE A 21 0.36 -11.01 -3.19
CA ILE A 21 1.16 -10.18 -2.29
C ILE A 21 2.07 -9.32 -3.15
N THR A 22 1.97 -8.00 -2.98
CA THR A 22 2.86 -7.09 -3.68
C THR A 22 4.06 -6.83 -2.77
N ASP A 23 5.24 -7.25 -3.19
CA ASP A 23 6.41 -7.14 -2.33
C ASP A 23 6.90 -5.70 -2.20
N TYR A 24 7.75 -5.48 -1.21
CA TYR A 24 8.25 -4.14 -0.90
C TYR A 24 9.03 -3.52 -2.06
N ASP A 25 9.82 -4.33 -2.75
CA ASP A 25 10.62 -3.83 -3.86
C ASP A 25 9.75 -3.38 -5.02
N THR A 26 8.71 -4.12 -5.32
CA THR A 26 7.76 -3.75 -6.36
C THR A 26 7.05 -2.43 -6.01
N ILE A 27 6.63 -2.30 -4.76
CA ILE A 27 5.98 -1.07 -4.30
C ILE A 27 6.94 0.11 -4.44
N LYS A 28 8.17 -0.08 -3.98
CA LYS A 28 9.20 0.95 -4.06
C LYS A 28 9.43 1.37 -5.52
N GLU A 29 9.53 0.42 -6.41
CA GLU A 29 9.80 0.66 -7.81
C GLU A 29 8.67 1.44 -8.49
N LEU A 30 7.44 1.05 -8.24
CA LEU A 30 6.29 1.59 -8.96
C LEU A 30 5.69 2.83 -8.30
N VAL A 31 5.71 2.92 -6.98
CA VAL A 31 5.16 4.07 -6.27
C VAL A 31 6.21 5.15 -6.08
N TRP A 32 7.40 4.78 -5.66
CA TRP A 32 8.49 5.73 -5.41
C TRP A 32 9.46 5.83 -6.57
N LYS A 33 9.24 5.08 -7.64
CA LYS A 33 10.03 5.12 -8.88
C LYS A 33 11.52 4.88 -8.63
N GLY A 34 11.80 3.94 -7.74
CA GLY A 34 13.17 3.58 -7.43
C GLY A 34 13.90 4.50 -6.49
N LYS A 35 13.24 5.53 -5.97
CA LYS A 35 13.86 6.41 -5.01
C LYS A 35 14.05 5.71 -3.67
N ASP A 36 15.09 6.12 -2.96
CA ASP A 36 15.33 5.56 -1.63
C ASP A 36 14.17 5.88 -0.71
N MET A 37 13.71 4.86 -0.02
CA MET A 37 12.73 5.04 1.03
C MET A 37 12.87 3.91 2.04
N SER A 38 12.52 4.21 3.28
CA SER A 38 12.60 3.20 4.34
C SER A 38 11.26 2.47 4.45
N ILE A 39 11.31 1.30 5.08
CA ILE A 39 10.10 0.55 5.39
C ILE A 39 9.18 1.38 6.30
N TYR A 40 9.73 2.28 7.09
CA TYR A 40 8.93 3.14 7.96
C TYR A 40 8.10 4.13 7.15
N THR A 41 8.65 4.65 6.06
CA THR A 41 7.89 5.53 5.18
C THR A 41 6.70 4.79 4.58
N MET A 42 6.93 3.55 4.16
CA MET A 42 5.87 2.71 3.61
C MET A 42 4.78 2.46 4.66
N ARG A 43 5.19 2.14 5.89
CA ARG A 43 4.23 1.93 6.98
C ARG A 43 3.42 3.19 7.28
N ASN A 44 4.05 4.36 7.21
CA ASN A 44 3.34 5.61 7.43
C ASN A 44 2.25 5.82 6.38
N ILE A 45 2.55 5.53 5.12
CA ILE A 45 1.55 5.63 4.07
C ILE A 45 0.39 4.67 4.31
N VAL A 46 0.71 3.43 4.69
CA VAL A 46 -0.31 2.44 5.01
C VAL A 46 -1.19 2.93 6.16
N ASN A 47 -0.58 3.46 7.22
CA ASN A 47 -1.35 3.96 8.36
C ASN A 47 -2.26 5.11 7.97
N LYS A 48 -1.79 6.01 7.13
CA LYS A 48 -2.61 7.13 6.68
C LYS A 48 -3.80 6.65 5.86
N ILE A 49 -3.59 5.64 5.01
CA ILE A 49 -4.67 5.04 4.23
C ILE A 49 -5.68 4.39 5.18
N ARG A 50 -5.20 3.66 6.18
CA ARG A 50 -6.08 3.01 7.16
C ARG A 50 -6.92 4.03 7.94
N GLN A 51 -6.33 5.17 8.30
CA GLN A 51 -7.04 6.21 9.02
C GLN A 51 -8.13 6.86 8.17
N LYS A 52 -7.93 6.90 6.86
CA LYS A 52 -8.89 7.51 5.94
C LYS A 52 -9.99 6.54 5.50
N THR A 53 -9.78 5.26 5.71
CA THR A 53 -10.71 4.23 5.29
C THR A 53 -11.03 3.31 6.47
N TYR A 54 -10.44 2.12 6.49
CA TYR A 54 -10.60 1.19 7.62
C TYR A 54 -9.30 0.41 7.77
N TYR A 55 -9.08 -0.11 8.97
CA TYR A 55 -7.80 -0.72 9.33
C TYR A 55 -7.44 -1.90 8.42
N GLU A 56 -8.43 -2.73 8.12
CA GLU A 56 -8.16 -3.99 7.43
C GLU A 56 -8.01 -3.86 5.92
N ILE A 57 -8.11 -2.62 5.38
CA ILE A 57 -8.01 -2.44 3.94
C ILE A 57 -6.66 -2.91 3.39
N VAL A 58 -5.60 -2.70 4.16
CA VAL A 58 -4.26 -3.14 3.76
C VAL A 58 -3.74 -4.10 4.80
N LYS A 59 -3.32 -5.27 4.36
CA LYS A 59 -2.75 -6.28 5.25
C LYS A 59 -1.26 -6.38 5.03
N ASN A 60 -0.51 -6.40 6.13
CA ASN A 60 0.92 -6.55 6.09
C ASN A 60 1.30 -8.03 6.22
N HIS A 61 2.10 -8.49 5.27
CA HIS A 61 2.66 -9.85 5.33
C HIS A 61 4.14 -9.70 5.66
N SER A 62 4.49 -10.04 6.88
CA SER A 62 5.85 -9.88 7.40
C SER A 62 6.91 -10.37 6.42
N SER A 63 7.88 -9.52 6.13
CA SER A 63 9.02 -9.83 5.26
C SER A 63 8.64 -10.14 3.81
N ARG A 64 7.37 -9.98 3.43
CA ARG A 64 6.93 -10.30 2.08
C ARG A 64 6.37 -9.09 1.35
N GLY A 65 5.38 -8.41 1.93
CA GLY A 65 4.78 -7.27 1.27
C GLY A 65 3.42 -6.93 1.85
N TYR A 66 2.59 -6.35 1.00
CA TYR A 66 1.24 -5.95 1.39
C TYR A 66 0.21 -6.51 0.42
N THR A 67 -0.99 -6.73 0.93
CA THR A 67 -2.14 -7.06 0.08
C THR A 67 -3.26 -6.09 0.41
N ILE A 68 -4.22 -5.96 -0.51
CA ILE A 68 -5.40 -5.15 -0.27
C ILE A 68 -6.59 -6.06 -0.08
N ASP A 69 -7.46 -5.69 0.86
CA ASP A 69 -8.67 -6.44 1.14
C ASP A 69 -9.84 -5.47 1.06
N ILE A 70 -10.48 -5.43 -0.10
CA ILE A 70 -11.61 -4.53 -0.31
C ILE A 70 -12.88 -5.24 0.13
N LEU A 71 -13.52 -4.67 1.14
CA LEU A 71 -14.78 -5.20 1.63
C LEU A 71 -15.89 -4.90 0.62
N ARG A 72 -16.70 -5.90 0.36
CA ARG A 72 -17.84 -5.76 -0.52
C ARG A 72 -19.12 -5.82 0.29
N LYS A 73 -20.01 -4.94 -0.06
CA LYS A 73 -21.33 -4.90 0.56
C LYS A 73 -22.34 -5.53 -0.35
#